data_59477b811b4f308e8e320f992f6f917f
#
_entry.id   59477b811b4f308e8e320f992f6f917f
#
_cell.length_a   1.000
_cell.length_b   1.000
_cell.length_c   1.000
_cell.angle_alpha   90.00
_cell.angle_beta   90.00
_cell.angle_gamma   90.00
#
_symmetry.space_group_name_H-M   'P 1'
#
loop_
_entity.id
_entity.type
_entity.pdbx_description
1 polymer ?
#
loop_
_entity_poly.entity_id
_entity_poly.type
_entity_poly.pdbx_seq_one_letter_code
_entity_poly.pdbx_strand_id
1 'polypeptide(L)'
;SGYAIGILLTIIVFFAVYYYGYGVAMSVASEKTSRVMETLVVSAKPSRILLGKCLAMGVLGLVQLLAFLVVGAVCFATIVPAGFTIMGMPLALSSFTFGSALLVLVYFLLGYALYAVMNSVCGATVSRAEDLNSAMMPVVLVSLISFYAAYATMFLPSEGIKRLVTYIPFTSPFVMPFRLLNEQVPAMDILISLALLLVSIVLVAAVSVRIYT
;
A
#
# COMPACT_ATOMS: atom_id res chain seq x y z
N SER A 1 23.51 8.32 -2.54
CA SER A 1 22.11 8.32 -2.98
C SER A 1 21.41 7.06 -2.48
N GLY A 2 20.25 7.21 -1.87
CA GLY A 2 19.43 6.10 -1.37
C GLY A 2 18.65 5.36 -2.46
N TYR A 3 19.12 5.36 -3.70
CA TYR A 3 18.40 4.89 -4.88
C TYR A 3 18.01 3.41 -4.77
N ALA A 4 18.95 2.54 -4.43
CA ALA A 4 18.70 1.11 -4.26
C ALA A 4 17.73 0.84 -3.09
N ILE A 5 17.87 1.56 -1.98
CA ILE A 5 16.96 1.46 -0.82
C ILE A 5 15.57 1.95 -1.20
N GLY A 6 15.46 3.05 -1.95
CA GLY A 6 14.19 3.56 -2.43
C GLY A 6 13.44 2.57 -3.31
N ILE A 7 14.13 1.91 -4.24
CA ILE A 7 13.56 0.85 -5.09
C ILE A 7 13.10 -0.34 -4.23
N LEU A 8 13.95 -0.84 -3.33
CA LEU A 8 13.60 -1.96 -2.45
C LEU A 8 12.39 -1.63 -1.58
N LEU A 9 12.35 -0.42 -1.03
CA LEU A 9 11.25 0.02 -0.19
C LEU A 9 9.92 0.12 -0.97
N THR A 10 9.97 0.63 -2.20
CA THR A 10 8.80 0.65 -3.09
C THR A 10 8.27 -0.75 -3.36
N ILE A 11 9.16 -1.71 -3.62
CA ILE A 11 8.80 -3.11 -3.83
C ILE A 11 8.17 -3.71 -2.56
N ILE A 12 8.78 -3.47 -1.39
CA ILE A 12 8.26 -3.96 -0.10
C ILE A 12 6.87 -3.38 0.18
N VAL A 13 6.68 -2.08 -0.02
CA VAL A 13 5.39 -1.41 0.17
C VAL A 13 4.33 -1.98 -0.79
N PHE A 14 4.69 -2.19 -2.06
CA PHE A 14 3.77 -2.79 -3.04
C PHE A 14 3.32 -4.18 -2.61
N PHE A 15 4.25 -5.07 -2.27
CA PHE A 15 3.91 -6.43 -1.84
C PHE A 15 3.13 -6.44 -0.53
N ALA A 16 3.46 -5.55 0.42
CA ALA A 16 2.71 -5.43 1.66
C ALA A 16 1.26 -4.98 1.41
N VAL A 17 1.05 -3.92 0.63
CA VAL A 17 -0.30 -3.45 0.25
C VAL A 17 -1.08 -4.56 -0.46
N TYR A 18 -0.45 -5.23 -1.43
CA TYR A 18 -1.08 -6.30 -2.20
C TYR A 18 -1.45 -7.49 -1.32
N TYR A 19 -0.51 -8.01 -0.52
CA TYR A 19 -0.70 -9.21 0.30
C TYR A 19 -1.76 -9.02 1.37
N TYR A 20 -1.69 -7.91 2.13
CA TYR A 20 -2.67 -7.63 3.18
C TYR A 20 -4.04 -7.22 2.61
N GLY A 21 -4.07 -6.54 1.47
CA GLY A 21 -5.31 -6.29 0.72
C GLY A 21 -5.99 -7.59 0.27
N TYR A 22 -5.22 -8.55 -0.25
CA TYR A 22 -5.71 -9.89 -0.59
C TYR A 22 -6.27 -10.62 0.64
N GLY A 23 -5.59 -10.51 1.80
CA GLY A 23 -6.05 -11.09 3.06
C GLY A 23 -7.42 -10.57 3.49
N VAL A 24 -7.71 -9.28 3.28
CA VAL A 24 -9.04 -8.70 3.53
C VAL A 24 -10.09 -9.33 2.62
N ALA A 25 -9.81 -9.41 1.31
CA ALA A 25 -10.74 -10.02 0.35
C ALA A 25 -11.05 -11.49 0.68
N MET A 26 -10.01 -12.28 0.98
CA MET A 26 -10.15 -13.68 1.36
C MET A 26 -10.96 -13.85 2.66
N SER A 27 -10.72 -13.00 3.65
CA SER A 27 -11.47 -13.01 4.91
C SER A 27 -12.95 -12.70 4.69
N VAL A 28 -13.28 -11.74 3.82
CA VAL A 28 -14.67 -11.42 3.48
C VAL A 28 -15.33 -12.55 2.70
N ALA A 29 -14.66 -13.11 1.70
CA ALA A 29 -15.17 -14.21 0.89
C ALA A 29 -15.41 -15.48 1.73
N SER A 30 -14.48 -15.87 2.60
CA SER A 30 -14.59 -17.08 3.43
C SER A 30 -15.74 -17.00 4.43
N GLU A 31 -15.99 -15.83 5.02
CA GLU A 31 -17.14 -15.68 5.94
C GLU A 31 -18.48 -15.74 5.21
N LYS A 32 -18.56 -15.17 4.01
CA LYS A 32 -19.78 -15.24 3.20
C LYS A 32 -20.10 -16.69 2.81
N THR A 33 -19.09 -17.49 2.46
CA THR A 33 -19.28 -18.89 2.05
C THR A 33 -19.57 -19.83 3.21
N SER A 34 -19.09 -19.54 4.41
CA SER A 34 -19.24 -20.39 5.60
C SER A 34 -20.53 -20.17 6.40
N ARG A 35 -21.45 -19.30 5.92
CA ARG A 35 -22.68 -18.89 6.62
C ARG A 35 -22.46 -18.28 8.02
N VAL A 36 -21.24 -18.05 8.43
CA VAL A 36 -20.89 -17.37 9.69
C VAL A 36 -21.44 -15.94 9.70
N MET A 37 -21.61 -15.35 8.51
CA MET A 37 -22.25 -14.03 8.37
C MET A 37 -23.67 -14.00 8.94
N GLU A 38 -24.44 -15.08 8.87
CA GLU A 38 -25.82 -15.12 9.42
C GLU A 38 -25.81 -14.97 10.95
N THR A 39 -24.81 -15.52 11.62
CA THR A 39 -24.64 -15.40 13.07
C THR A 39 -23.97 -14.08 13.49
N LEU A 40 -23.07 -13.54 12.68
CA LEU A 40 -22.38 -12.28 12.97
C LEU A 40 -23.27 -11.06 12.77
N VAL A 41 -24.15 -11.06 11.77
CA VAL A 41 -25.08 -9.95 11.48
C VAL A 41 -26.08 -9.75 12.60
N VAL A 42 -26.43 -10.79 13.36
CA VAL A 42 -27.30 -10.67 14.54
C VAL A 42 -26.58 -9.95 15.69
N SER A 43 -25.25 -10.01 15.73
CA SER A 43 -24.44 -9.47 16.85
C SER A 43 -23.82 -8.10 16.55
N ALA A 44 -23.55 -7.74 15.30
CA ALA A 44 -22.89 -6.49 14.92
C ALA A 44 -23.26 -6.03 13.50
N LYS A 45 -23.20 -4.71 13.26
CA LYS A 45 -23.42 -4.15 11.91
C LYS A 45 -22.30 -4.62 10.95
N PRO A 46 -22.64 -5.07 9.70
CA PRO A 46 -21.66 -5.56 8.72
C PRO A 46 -20.50 -4.59 8.47
N SER A 47 -20.77 -3.28 8.47
CA SER A 47 -19.74 -2.24 8.31
C SER A 47 -18.68 -2.24 9.43
N ARG A 48 -19.09 -2.55 10.68
CA ARG A 48 -18.14 -2.63 11.81
C ARG A 48 -17.26 -3.87 11.73
N ILE A 49 -17.81 -4.99 11.27
CA ILE A 49 -17.05 -6.24 11.05
C ILE A 49 -15.99 -6.01 9.98
N LEU A 50 -16.37 -5.39 8.86
CA LEU A 50 -15.44 -5.07 7.78
C LEU A 50 -14.34 -4.11 8.22
N LEU A 51 -14.68 -3.05 8.94
CA LEU A 51 -13.71 -2.12 9.50
C LEU A 51 -12.72 -2.84 10.44
N GLY A 52 -13.21 -3.72 11.31
CA GLY A 52 -12.37 -4.51 12.20
C GLY A 52 -11.35 -5.37 11.45
N LYS A 53 -11.75 -6.00 10.34
CA LYS A 53 -10.87 -6.80 9.49
C LYS A 53 -9.81 -5.95 8.79
N CYS A 54 -10.24 -4.83 8.18
CA CYS A 54 -9.31 -3.91 7.54
C CYS A 54 -8.30 -3.37 8.55
N LEU A 55 -8.72 -3.01 9.76
CA LEU A 55 -7.82 -2.56 10.82
C LEU A 55 -6.87 -3.66 11.28
N ALA A 56 -7.35 -4.88 11.50
CA ALA A 56 -6.51 -6.00 11.93
C ALA A 56 -5.41 -6.33 10.91
N MET A 57 -5.77 -6.44 9.62
CA MET A 57 -4.80 -6.67 8.55
C MET A 57 -3.87 -5.48 8.35
N GLY A 58 -4.36 -4.25 8.52
CA GLY A 58 -3.54 -3.04 8.47
C GLY A 58 -2.50 -2.98 9.59
N VAL A 59 -2.88 -3.34 10.80
CA VAL A 59 -1.95 -3.43 11.95
C VAL A 59 -0.90 -4.49 11.71
N LEU A 60 -1.28 -5.69 11.22
CA LEU A 60 -0.33 -6.74 10.87
C LEU A 60 0.65 -6.28 9.79
N GLY A 61 0.15 -5.63 8.73
CA GLY A 61 0.99 -5.07 7.67
C GLY A 61 1.95 -3.99 8.18
N LEU A 62 1.48 -3.12 9.08
CA LEU A 62 2.30 -2.09 9.70
C LEU A 62 3.42 -2.70 10.56
N VAL A 63 3.08 -3.68 11.40
CA VAL A 63 4.06 -4.39 12.25
C VAL A 63 5.11 -5.07 11.38
N GLN A 64 4.70 -5.71 10.29
CA GLN A 64 5.64 -6.36 9.37
C GLN A 64 6.52 -5.35 8.64
N LEU A 65 5.96 -4.23 8.16
CA LEU A 65 6.75 -3.18 7.52
C LEU A 65 7.77 -2.57 8.49
N LEU A 66 7.36 -2.30 9.74
CA LEU A 66 8.26 -1.85 10.80
C LEU A 66 9.36 -2.87 11.08
N ALA A 67 9.01 -4.16 11.16
CA ALA A 67 9.98 -5.23 11.34
C ALA A 67 11.01 -5.26 10.19
N PHE A 68 10.57 -5.13 8.94
CA PHE A 68 11.48 -5.04 7.78
C PHE A 68 12.40 -3.82 7.85
N LEU A 69 11.88 -2.66 8.27
CA LEU A 69 12.69 -1.45 8.42
C LEU A 69 13.74 -1.60 9.53
N VAL A 70 13.35 -2.15 10.68
CA VAL A 70 14.26 -2.37 11.82
C VAL A 70 15.32 -3.42 11.47
N VAL A 71 14.91 -4.60 10.97
CA VAL A 71 15.83 -5.67 10.59
C VAL A 71 16.75 -5.19 9.46
N GLY A 72 16.21 -4.50 8.45
CA GLY A 72 16.98 -3.92 7.38
C GLY A 72 18.02 -2.92 7.86
N ALA A 73 17.66 -2.05 8.79
CA ALA A 73 18.59 -1.09 9.40
C ALA A 73 19.68 -1.78 10.22
N VAL A 74 19.34 -2.80 11.02
CA VAL A 74 20.31 -3.60 11.78
C VAL A 74 21.26 -4.35 10.86
N CYS A 75 20.74 -5.05 9.85
CA CYS A 75 21.56 -5.76 8.86
C CYS A 75 22.48 -4.80 8.11
N PHE A 76 21.98 -3.62 7.74
CA PHE A 76 22.80 -2.60 7.09
C PHE A 76 23.95 -2.14 8.00
N ALA A 77 23.67 -1.89 9.27
CA ALA A 77 24.67 -1.41 10.22
C ALA A 77 25.72 -2.47 10.60
N THR A 78 25.36 -3.77 10.57
CA THR A 78 26.22 -4.84 11.08
C THR A 78 26.89 -5.70 9.99
N ILE A 79 26.23 -5.86 8.85
CA ILE A 79 26.65 -6.85 7.83
C ILE A 79 27.16 -6.16 6.56
N VAL A 80 26.61 -4.98 6.20
CA VAL A 80 26.94 -4.32 4.94
C VAL A 80 28.26 -3.56 5.06
N PRO A 81 29.31 -3.92 4.28
CA PRO A 81 30.59 -3.20 4.29
C PRO A 81 30.43 -1.75 3.81
N ALA A 82 31.28 -0.86 4.32
CA ALA A 82 31.34 0.51 3.83
C ALA A 82 31.63 0.53 2.31
N GLY A 83 30.78 1.24 1.56
CA GLY A 83 30.93 1.32 0.10
C GLY A 83 30.28 0.18 -0.70
N PHE A 84 29.53 -0.70 -0.05
CA PHE A 84 28.78 -1.75 -0.75
C PHE A 84 27.79 -1.16 -1.77
N THR A 85 27.78 -1.74 -2.97
CA THR A 85 26.89 -1.31 -4.06
C THR A 85 26.04 -2.48 -4.55
N ILE A 86 24.78 -2.22 -4.88
CA ILE A 86 23.89 -3.15 -5.59
C ILE A 86 23.72 -2.60 -7.01
N MET A 87 24.08 -3.37 -8.03
CA MET A 87 24.02 -2.97 -9.45
C MET A 87 24.74 -1.63 -9.71
N GLY A 88 25.87 -1.37 -9.02
CA GLY A 88 26.62 -0.12 -9.14
C GLY A 88 26.02 1.08 -8.40
N MET A 89 24.91 0.91 -7.68
CA MET A 89 24.28 1.95 -6.89
C MET A 89 24.69 1.85 -5.42
N PRO A 90 25.22 2.93 -4.80
CA PRO A 90 25.63 2.88 -3.40
C PRO A 90 24.41 2.73 -2.47
N LEU A 91 24.50 1.80 -1.53
CA LEU A 91 23.60 1.68 -0.42
C LEU A 91 23.96 2.75 0.63
N ALA A 92 23.21 3.85 0.66
CA ALA A 92 23.40 4.91 1.66
C ALA A 92 22.11 5.16 2.45
N LEU A 93 22.18 4.99 3.76
CA LEU A 93 21.09 5.34 4.68
C LEU A 93 21.04 6.85 5.02
N SER A 94 21.96 7.64 4.49
CA SER A 94 22.05 9.08 4.79
C SER A 94 20.80 9.88 4.41
N SER A 95 20.00 9.37 3.48
CA SER A 95 18.72 9.97 3.06
C SER A 95 17.54 9.51 3.94
N PHE A 96 17.74 8.54 4.82
CA PHE A 96 16.69 7.98 5.67
C PHE A 96 16.59 8.78 6.97
N THR A 97 15.70 9.76 6.99
CA THR A 97 15.41 10.56 8.19
C THR A 97 14.16 10.01 8.89
N PHE A 98 14.00 10.33 10.18
CA PHE A 98 12.78 9.98 10.91
C PHE A 98 11.52 10.51 10.23
N GLY A 99 11.58 11.72 9.67
CA GLY A 99 10.46 12.32 8.94
C GLY A 99 10.11 11.55 7.66
N SER A 100 11.11 11.15 6.85
CA SER A 100 10.85 10.33 5.65
C SER A 100 10.31 8.94 6.00
N ALA A 101 10.81 8.31 7.06
CA ALA A 101 10.30 7.03 7.53
C ALA A 101 8.83 7.13 7.96
N LEU A 102 8.48 8.16 8.73
CA LEU A 102 7.10 8.40 9.15
C LEU A 102 6.17 8.62 7.95
N LEU A 103 6.58 9.42 6.97
CA LEU A 103 5.81 9.66 5.76
C LEU A 103 5.62 8.36 4.94
N VAL A 104 6.64 7.53 4.81
CA VAL A 104 6.52 6.21 4.15
C VAL A 104 5.48 5.34 4.85
N LEU A 105 5.47 5.31 6.19
CA LEU A 105 4.44 4.58 6.94
C LEU A 105 3.04 5.15 6.72
N VAL A 106 2.89 6.47 6.66
CA VAL A 106 1.60 7.12 6.35
C VAL A 106 1.12 6.75 4.96
N TYR A 107 1.98 6.84 3.94
CA TYR A 107 1.62 6.43 2.58
C TYR A 107 1.31 4.94 2.47
N PHE A 108 2.02 4.10 3.20
CA PHE A 108 1.69 2.68 3.29
C PHE A 108 0.29 2.46 3.87
N LEU A 109 -0.02 3.07 5.03
CA LEU A 109 -1.31 2.90 5.68
C LEU A 109 -2.48 3.40 4.81
N LEU A 110 -2.33 4.57 4.20
CA LEU A 110 -3.38 5.13 3.33
C LEU A 110 -3.51 4.34 2.02
N GLY A 111 -2.39 3.94 1.42
CA GLY A 111 -2.41 3.07 0.25
C GLY A 111 -3.04 1.71 0.55
N TYR A 112 -2.65 1.10 1.67
CA TYR A 112 -3.28 -0.12 2.14
C TYR A 112 -4.80 0.08 2.33
N ALA A 113 -5.23 1.15 2.99
CA ALA A 113 -6.64 1.43 3.22
C ALA A 113 -7.42 1.53 1.89
N LEU A 114 -6.87 2.23 0.89
CA LEU A 114 -7.50 2.33 -0.43
C LEU A 114 -7.68 0.96 -1.09
N TYR A 115 -6.60 0.18 -1.17
CA TYR A 115 -6.65 -1.14 -1.79
C TYR A 115 -7.44 -2.16 -0.96
N ALA A 116 -7.42 -2.08 0.36
CA ALA A 116 -8.20 -2.95 1.24
C ALA A 116 -9.71 -2.75 1.03
N VAL A 117 -10.17 -1.50 0.89
CA VAL A 117 -11.57 -1.20 0.59
C VAL A 117 -11.95 -1.75 -0.79
N MET A 118 -11.13 -1.56 -1.82
CA MET A 118 -11.38 -2.13 -3.16
C MET A 118 -11.45 -3.67 -3.11
N ASN A 119 -10.50 -4.30 -2.44
CA ASN A 119 -10.43 -5.74 -2.30
C ASN A 119 -11.59 -6.31 -1.48
N SER A 120 -12.07 -5.57 -0.48
CA SER A 120 -13.25 -5.99 0.31
C SER A 120 -14.50 -6.09 -0.55
N VAL A 121 -14.68 -5.18 -1.52
CA VAL A 121 -15.79 -5.25 -2.49
C VAL A 121 -15.67 -6.52 -3.32
N CYS A 122 -14.48 -6.83 -3.85
CA CYS A 122 -14.26 -8.07 -4.61
C CYS A 122 -14.60 -9.31 -3.76
N GLY A 123 -14.16 -9.36 -2.50
CA GLY A 123 -14.50 -10.45 -1.58
C GLY A 123 -16.01 -10.60 -1.34
N ALA A 124 -16.73 -9.48 -1.32
CA ALA A 124 -18.19 -9.49 -1.11
C ALA A 124 -18.99 -9.91 -2.36
N THR A 125 -18.45 -9.73 -3.56
CA THR A 125 -19.17 -10.08 -4.80
C THR A 125 -19.15 -11.58 -5.11
N VAL A 126 -18.17 -12.33 -4.59
CA VAL A 126 -18.04 -13.76 -4.87
C VAL A 126 -18.97 -14.63 -4.02
N SER A 127 -19.44 -15.72 -4.59
CA SER A 127 -20.25 -16.73 -3.89
C SER A 127 -19.40 -17.93 -3.41
N ARG A 128 -18.21 -18.11 -3.99
CA ARG A 128 -17.26 -19.17 -3.61
C ARG A 128 -15.87 -18.56 -3.46
N ALA A 129 -15.11 -19.02 -2.47
CA ALA A 129 -13.74 -18.56 -2.26
C ALA A 129 -12.82 -18.82 -3.47
N GLU A 130 -13.10 -19.88 -4.25
CA GLU A 130 -12.37 -20.23 -5.47
C GLU A 130 -12.47 -19.17 -6.58
N ASP A 131 -13.59 -18.41 -6.63
CA ASP A 131 -13.84 -17.38 -7.63
C ASP A 131 -13.16 -16.05 -7.28
N LEU A 132 -12.56 -15.94 -6.09
CA LEU A 132 -11.99 -14.69 -5.58
C LEU A 132 -10.88 -14.16 -6.48
N ASN A 133 -9.99 -15.02 -6.97
CA ASN A 133 -8.89 -14.61 -7.83
C ASN A 133 -9.39 -13.92 -9.12
N SER A 134 -10.46 -14.45 -9.71
CA SER A 134 -11.07 -13.86 -10.91
C SER A 134 -11.75 -12.51 -10.59
N ALA A 135 -12.44 -12.42 -9.45
CA ALA A 135 -13.10 -11.19 -9.01
C ALA A 135 -12.11 -10.06 -8.65
N MET A 136 -10.91 -10.43 -8.19
CA MET A 136 -9.86 -9.47 -7.84
C MET A 136 -9.05 -8.96 -9.05
N MET A 137 -9.19 -9.58 -10.23
CA MET A 137 -8.40 -9.23 -11.42
C MET A 137 -8.38 -7.72 -11.73
N PRO A 138 -9.51 -6.98 -11.67
CA PRO A 138 -9.49 -5.54 -11.92
C PRO A 138 -8.60 -4.77 -10.92
N VAL A 139 -8.65 -5.13 -9.64
CA VAL A 139 -7.84 -4.48 -8.59
C VAL A 139 -6.36 -4.84 -8.75
N VAL A 140 -6.06 -6.10 -9.11
CA VAL A 140 -4.70 -6.55 -9.42
C VAL A 140 -4.13 -5.76 -10.61
N LEU A 141 -4.90 -5.58 -11.68
CA LEU A 141 -4.47 -4.80 -12.84
C LEU A 141 -4.20 -3.34 -12.47
N VAL A 142 -5.10 -2.70 -11.71
CA VAL A 142 -4.89 -1.33 -11.22
C VAL A 142 -3.62 -1.24 -10.37
N SER A 143 -3.40 -2.19 -9.47
CA SER A 143 -2.20 -2.19 -8.61
C SER A 143 -0.90 -2.39 -9.39
N LEU A 144 -0.91 -3.29 -10.38
CA LEU A 144 0.26 -3.53 -11.25
C LEU A 144 0.57 -2.31 -12.13
N ILE A 145 -0.45 -1.73 -12.78
CA ILE A 145 -0.26 -0.52 -13.58
C ILE A 145 0.28 0.61 -12.71
N SER A 146 -0.26 0.77 -11.51
CA SER A 146 0.18 1.78 -10.54
C SER A 146 1.63 1.56 -10.11
N PHE A 147 2.01 0.32 -9.83
CA PHE A 147 3.38 -0.04 -9.48
C PHE A 147 4.35 0.23 -10.64
N TYR A 148 4.02 -0.21 -11.85
CA TYR A 148 4.88 0.04 -13.01
C TYR A 148 4.96 1.52 -13.38
N ALA A 149 3.88 2.29 -13.22
CA ALA A 149 3.91 3.75 -13.38
C ALA A 149 4.85 4.39 -12.35
N ALA A 150 4.77 3.96 -11.09
CA ALA A 150 5.69 4.40 -10.05
C ALA A 150 7.15 4.04 -10.38
N TYR A 151 7.39 2.80 -10.77
CA TYR A 151 8.71 2.33 -11.16
C TYR A 151 9.29 3.10 -12.34
N ALA A 152 8.47 3.39 -13.36
CA ALA A 152 8.89 4.17 -14.52
C ALA A 152 9.34 5.59 -14.14
N THR A 153 8.71 6.23 -13.13
CA THR A 153 9.11 7.59 -12.69
C THR A 153 10.51 7.64 -12.11
N MET A 154 11.04 6.52 -11.62
CA MET A 154 12.40 6.46 -11.07
C MET A 154 13.47 6.71 -12.13
N PHE A 155 13.17 6.43 -13.39
CA PHE A 155 14.09 6.56 -14.53
C PHE A 155 13.76 7.75 -15.44
N LEU A 156 12.63 8.43 -15.21
CA LEU A 156 12.22 9.56 -16.03
C LEU A 156 12.83 10.87 -15.51
N PRO A 157 13.41 11.71 -16.40
CA PRO A 157 13.99 12.99 -16.02
C PRO A 157 12.91 14.09 -15.81
N SER A 158 11.67 13.88 -16.27
CA SER A 158 10.63 14.89 -16.27
C SER A 158 9.94 15.05 -14.91
N GLU A 159 10.19 16.16 -14.21
CA GLU A 159 9.53 16.49 -12.95
C GLU A 159 8.00 16.61 -13.09
N GLY A 160 7.49 17.09 -14.24
CA GLY A 160 6.06 17.20 -14.49
C GLY A 160 5.36 15.84 -14.47
N ILE A 161 5.94 14.84 -15.13
CA ILE A 161 5.39 13.47 -15.16
C ILE A 161 5.46 12.84 -13.75
N LYS A 162 6.56 13.02 -13.04
CA LYS A 162 6.71 12.53 -11.67
C LYS A 162 5.63 13.11 -10.75
N ARG A 163 5.36 14.42 -10.84
CA ARG A 163 4.28 15.10 -10.07
C ARG A 163 2.91 14.55 -10.42
N LEU A 164 2.61 14.40 -11.71
CA LEU A 164 1.33 13.82 -12.14
C LEU A 164 1.11 12.43 -11.54
N VAL A 165 2.10 11.54 -11.65
CA VAL A 165 2.02 10.19 -11.10
C VAL A 165 1.92 10.22 -9.56
N THR A 166 2.57 11.18 -8.90
CA THR A 166 2.47 11.36 -7.44
C THR A 166 1.06 11.78 -7.00
N TYR A 167 0.34 12.55 -7.80
CA TYR A 167 -1.01 13.02 -7.46
C TYR A 167 -2.10 11.99 -7.73
N ILE A 168 -1.84 10.96 -8.54
CA ILE A 168 -2.78 9.87 -8.74
C ILE A 168 -2.83 9.01 -7.46
N PRO A 169 -4.00 8.87 -6.82
CA PRO A 169 -4.12 8.19 -5.51
C PRO A 169 -3.69 6.73 -5.53
N PHE A 170 -3.88 6.04 -6.67
CA PHE A 170 -3.50 4.64 -6.81
C PHE A 170 -1.98 4.44 -6.91
N THR A 171 -1.27 5.42 -7.45
CA THR A 171 0.19 5.33 -7.66
C THR A 171 0.97 5.96 -6.51
N SER A 172 0.40 6.95 -5.82
CA SER A 172 1.11 7.75 -4.82
C SER A 172 1.74 6.91 -3.69
N PRO A 173 1.12 5.83 -3.16
CA PRO A 173 1.74 4.99 -2.13
C PRO A 173 3.00 4.27 -2.61
N PHE A 174 3.15 4.07 -3.91
CA PHE A 174 4.30 3.37 -4.51
C PHE A 174 5.38 4.33 -5.00
N VAL A 175 5.00 5.53 -5.45
CA VAL A 175 5.94 6.57 -5.90
C VAL A 175 6.66 7.24 -4.74
N MET A 176 5.91 7.58 -3.68
CA MET A 176 6.40 8.42 -2.60
C MET A 176 7.52 7.80 -1.77
N PRO A 177 7.55 6.49 -1.48
CA PRO A 177 8.68 5.87 -0.77
C PRO A 177 10.02 6.13 -1.45
N PHE A 178 10.07 6.03 -2.78
CA PHE A 178 11.29 6.33 -3.55
C PHE A 178 11.63 7.83 -3.54
N ARG A 179 10.63 8.69 -3.83
CA ARG A 179 10.85 10.14 -3.94
C ARG A 179 11.31 10.76 -2.62
N LEU A 180 10.70 10.37 -1.50
CA LEU A 180 11.04 10.87 -0.17
C LEU A 180 12.48 10.55 0.25
N LEU A 181 13.07 9.47 -0.29
CA LEU A 181 14.43 9.06 0.01
C LEU A 181 15.46 9.65 -0.95
N ASN A 182 15.08 9.96 -2.17
CA ASN A 182 16.04 10.30 -3.23
C ASN A 182 15.89 11.71 -3.79
N GLU A 183 14.77 12.37 -3.50
CA GLU A 183 14.45 13.69 -4.03
C GLU A 183 14.03 14.64 -2.89
N GLN A 184 14.20 15.93 -3.13
CA GLN A 184 13.60 16.96 -2.26
C GLN A 184 12.17 17.21 -2.74
N VAL A 185 11.21 16.50 -2.14
CA VAL A 185 9.81 16.66 -2.49
C VAL A 185 9.25 17.90 -1.80
N PRO A 186 8.67 18.86 -2.54
CA PRO A 186 8.04 20.01 -1.94
C PRO A 186 6.92 19.61 -0.97
N ALA A 187 6.82 20.27 0.18
CA ALA A 187 5.77 19.99 1.17
C ALA A 187 4.37 20.09 0.57
N MET A 188 4.17 20.99 -0.40
CA MET A 188 2.92 21.14 -1.13
C MET A 188 2.54 19.88 -1.92
N ASP A 189 3.50 19.24 -2.59
CA ASP A 189 3.26 18.00 -3.34
C ASP A 189 2.86 16.84 -2.39
N ILE A 190 3.47 16.80 -1.21
CA ILE A 190 3.12 15.82 -0.15
C ILE A 190 1.68 16.07 0.33
N LEU A 191 1.34 17.31 0.66
CA LEU A 191 0.01 17.66 1.15
C LEU A 191 -1.09 17.38 0.11
N ILE A 192 -0.86 17.76 -1.14
CA ILE A 192 -1.82 17.53 -2.24
C ILE A 192 -2.02 16.02 -2.45
N SER A 193 -0.95 15.25 -2.53
CA SER A 193 -1.05 13.80 -2.76
C SER A 193 -1.74 13.07 -1.59
N LEU A 194 -1.47 13.47 -0.34
CA LEU A 194 -2.16 12.92 0.83
C LEU A 194 -3.64 13.29 0.84
N ALA A 195 -3.98 14.55 0.52
CA ALA A 195 -5.37 14.99 0.45
C ALA A 195 -6.15 14.22 -0.64
N LEU A 196 -5.57 14.07 -1.84
CA LEU A 196 -6.18 13.30 -2.93
C LEU A 196 -6.35 11.83 -2.57
N LEU A 197 -5.36 11.24 -1.90
CA LEU A 197 -5.43 9.86 -1.43
C LEU A 197 -6.54 9.66 -0.39
N LEU A 198 -6.64 10.56 0.60
CA LEU A 198 -7.72 10.53 1.60
C LEU A 198 -9.11 10.70 0.97
N VAL A 199 -9.28 11.66 0.06
CA VAL A 199 -10.53 11.86 -0.67
C VAL A 199 -10.91 10.60 -1.45
N SER A 200 -9.96 9.97 -2.11
CA SER A 200 -10.19 8.74 -2.87
C SER A 200 -10.59 7.57 -1.97
N ILE A 201 -9.99 7.43 -0.79
CA ILE A 201 -10.39 6.40 0.18
C ILE A 201 -11.83 6.61 0.59
N VAL A 202 -12.23 7.85 0.91
CA VAL A 202 -13.61 8.18 1.29
C VAL A 202 -14.60 7.90 0.16
N LEU A 203 -14.27 8.28 -1.08
CA LEU A 203 -15.11 8.05 -2.25
C LEU A 203 -15.27 6.54 -2.52
N VAL A 204 -14.19 5.79 -2.53
CA VAL A 204 -14.24 4.33 -2.76
C VAL A 204 -14.98 3.64 -1.62
N ALA A 205 -14.78 4.06 -0.37
CA ALA A 205 -15.54 3.54 0.78
C ALA A 205 -17.02 3.83 0.66
N ALA A 206 -17.42 5.04 0.27
CA ALA A 206 -18.81 5.42 0.08
C ALA A 206 -19.49 4.61 -1.04
N VAL A 207 -18.78 4.36 -2.15
CA VAL A 207 -19.26 3.47 -3.23
C VAL A 207 -19.37 2.04 -2.74
N SER A 208 -18.39 1.56 -1.98
CA SER A 208 -18.38 0.21 -1.42
C SER A 208 -19.59 -0.06 -0.52
N VAL A 209 -19.92 0.88 0.37
CA VAL A 209 -21.10 0.76 1.24
C VAL A 209 -22.39 0.62 0.43
N ARG A 210 -22.53 1.33 -0.69
CA ARG A 210 -23.71 1.21 -1.57
C ARG A 210 -23.82 -0.13 -2.29
N ILE A 211 -22.69 -0.81 -2.50
CA ILE A 211 -22.67 -2.16 -3.12
C ILE A 211 -23.03 -3.23 -2.07
N TYR A 212 -22.73 -2.96 -0.79
CA TYR A 212 -23.04 -3.87 0.32
C TYR A 212 -24.49 -3.77 0.82
N THR A 213 -25.22 -2.70 0.51
CA THR A 213 -26.65 -2.50 0.86
C THR A 213 -27.56 -2.83 -0.31
#